data_1422516c3af8aa26f4b3c7a27e2aac6b
#
_entry.id   1422516c3af8aa26f4b3c7a27e2aac6b
#
_cell.length_a   1.000
_cell.length_b   1.000
_cell.length_c   1.000
_cell.angle_alpha   90.00
_cell.angle_beta   90.00
_cell.angle_gamma   90.00
#
_symmetry.space_group_name_H-M   'P 1'
#
loop_
_entity.id
_entity.type
_entity.pdbx_description
1 polymer ?
#
loop_
_entity_poly.entity_id
_entity_poly.type
_entity_poly.pdbx_seq_one_letter_code
_entity_poly.pdbx_strand_id
1 'polypeptide(L)' 'MKRKNKDVPLVDICHLLFKQFERPKNLEACKAVNVYDNKYRINVYTRSHDDFWDVDKVRITQSYFAKLEGENLTIVSPKI' A
#
# COMPACT_ATOMS: atom_id res chain seq x y z
N MET A 1 -17.46 6.07 18.72
CA MET A 1 -16.68 5.97 18.86
C MET A 1 -15.86 5.59 18.19
N LYS A 2 -15.26 5.58 17.97
CA LYS A 2 -14.50 5.24 17.36
C LYS A 2 -13.63 4.46 17.82
N ARG A 3 -13.24 3.62 17.46
CA ARG A 3 -12.40 2.94 17.91
C ARG A 3 -11.13 3.38 17.67
N LYS A 4 -10.25 3.24 18.42
CA LYS A 4 -9.05 3.63 18.23
C LYS A 4 -8.31 2.55 17.74
N ASN A 5 -7.66 2.66 16.76
CA ASN A 5 -6.93 1.62 16.13
C ASN A 5 -5.47 1.78 16.45
N LYS A 6 -5.01 1.01 17.37
CA LYS A 6 -3.67 1.18 17.83
C LYS A 6 -2.62 0.78 16.87
N ASP A 7 -2.97 0.00 15.88
CA ASP A 7 -1.99 -0.47 14.90
C ASP A 7 -1.77 0.51 13.79
N VAL A 8 -2.52 1.61 13.78
CA VAL A 8 -2.37 2.59 12.72
C VAL A 8 -1.21 3.50 13.05
N PRO A 9 -0.22 3.62 12.18
CA PRO A 9 0.90 4.52 12.44
C PRO A 9 0.45 5.96 12.35
N LEU A 10 1.21 6.85 12.97
CA LEU A 10 0.88 8.26 12.93
C LEU A 10 1.04 8.87 11.56
N VAL A 11 1.88 8.26 10.71
CA VAL A 11 2.08 8.74 9.36
C VAL A 11 1.39 7.82 8.39
N ASP A 12 1.00 8.37 7.25
CA ASP A 12 0.37 7.58 6.20
C ASP A 12 1.46 6.92 5.38
N ILE A 13 1.62 5.63 5.57
CA ILE A 13 2.69 4.89 4.91
C ILE A 13 2.51 4.89 3.40
N CYS A 14 1.28 4.79 2.93
CA CYS A 14 1.04 4.83 1.50
C CYS A 14 1.40 6.18 0.91
N HIS A 15 1.17 7.24 1.67
CA HIS A 15 1.56 8.57 1.21
C HIS A 15 3.07 8.66 1.06
N LEU A 16 3.80 8.09 2.01
CA LEU A 16 5.26 8.07 1.93
C LEU A 16 5.73 7.24 0.75
N LEU A 17 5.04 6.14 0.47
CA LEU A 17 5.39 5.31 -0.66
C LEU A 17 5.25 6.08 -1.97
N PHE A 18 4.17 6.81 -2.12
CA PHE A 18 3.92 7.53 -3.36
C PHE A 18 4.71 8.82 -3.48
N LYS A 19 5.49 9.15 -2.48
CA LYS A 19 6.47 10.20 -2.62
C LYS A 19 7.70 9.67 -3.35
N GLN A 20 7.93 8.37 -3.25
CA GLN A 20 9.10 7.74 -3.87
C GLN A 20 8.77 7.12 -5.22
N PHE A 21 7.54 6.70 -5.38
CA PHE A 21 7.11 6.01 -6.60
C PHE A 21 5.88 6.69 -7.17
N GLU A 22 5.74 6.60 -8.45
CA GLU A 22 4.61 7.20 -9.12
C GLU A 22 3.32 6.48 -8.78
N ARG A 23 2.27 7.24 -8.53
CA ARG A 23 0.96 6.66 -8.22
C ARG A 23 0.34 6.12 -9.50
N PRO A 24 -0.16 4.88 -9.48
CA PRO A 24 -0.80 4.34 -10.68
C PRO A 24 -2.05 5.13 -11.04
N LYS A 25 -2.34 5.21 -12.31
CA LYS A 25 -3.51 5.94 -12.77
C LYS A 25 -4.81 5.31 -12.31
N ASN A 26 -4.82 3.99 -12.28
CA ASN A 26 -6.02 3.27 -11.90
C ASN A 26 -5.97 2.77 -10.46
N LEU A 27 -5.34 3.54 -9.62
CA LEU A 27 -5.20 3.18 -8.21
C LEU A 27 -6.57 3.07 -7.55
N GLU A 28 -6.82 1.92 -6.94
CA GLU A 28 -8.05 1.70 -6.22
C GLU A 28 -7.82 1.86 -4.73
N ALA A 29 -6.73 1.30 -4.23
CA ALA A 29 -6.44 1.37 -2.80
C ALA A 29 -5.00 1.04 -2.56
N CYS A 30 -4.49 1.47 -1.43
CA CYS A 30 -3.17 1.12 -0.97
C CYS A 30 -3.29 0.77 0.49
N LYS A 31 -2.81 -0.40 0.87
CA LYS A 31 -2.93 -0.86 2.24
C LYS A 31 -1.58 -1.26 2.78
N ALA A 32 -1.26 -0.77 3.97
CA ALA A 32 -0.01 -1.09 4.63
C ALA A 32 -0.35 -1.89 5.87
N VAL A 33 0.32 -3.02 6.03
CA VAL A 33 0.10 -3.91 7.14
C VAL A 33 1.40 -4.09 7.89
N ASN A 34 1.37 -3.91 9.19
CA ASN A 34 2.54 -4.12 10.02
C ASN A 34 2.81 -5.60 10.11
N VAL A 35 4.02 -6.00 9.77
CA VAL A 35 4.39 -7.40 9.80
C VAL A 35 5.07 -7.74 11.12
N TYR A 36 6.08 -6.94 11.48
CA TYR A 36 6.73 -7.06 12.77
C TYR A 36 7.59 -5.81 12.97
N ASP A 37 7.81 -5.42 14.23
CA ASP A 37 8.59 -4.24 14.58
C ASP A 37 8.15 -3.04 13.73
N ASN A 38 9.06 -2.45 12.99
CA ASN A 38 8.75 -1.32 12.13
C ASN A 38 8.73 -1.72 10.66
N LYS A 39 8.49 -3.00 10.39
CA LYS A 39 8.41 -3.49 9.03
C LYS A 39 6.98 -3.58 8.58
N TYR A 40 6.74 -3.17 7.35
CA TYR A 40 5.40 -3.14 6.80
C TYR A 40 5.36 -3.76 5.43
N ARG A 41 4.26 -4.41 5.14
CA ARG A 41 3.98 -4.87 3.78
C ARG A 41 2.96 -3.92 3.20
N ILE A 42 3.26 -3.39 2.03
CA ILE A 42 2.41 -2.40 1.39
C ILE A 42 1.88 -3.01 0.11
N ASN A 43 0.56 -3.14 0.01
CA ASN A 43 -0.08 -3.69 -1.16
C ASN A 43 -0.80 -2.60 -1.91
N VAL A 44 -0.51 -2.51 -3.20
CA VAL A 44 -1.13 -1.51 -4.06
C VAL A 44 -2.15 -2.21 -4.93
N TYR A 45 -3.38 -1.77 -4.83
CA TYR A 45 -4.50 -2.34 -5.56
C TYR A 45 -4.87 -1.43 -6.70
N THR A 46 -5.04 -1.99 -7.88
CA THR A 46 -5.48 -1.22 -9.03
C THR A 46 -6.72 -1.88 -9.60
N ARG A 47 -7.51 -1.07 -10.29
CA ARG A 47 -8.74 -1.51 -10.90
C ARG A 47 -8.53 -1.59 -12.41
N SER A 48 -8.99 -2.66 -13.01
CA SER A 48 -8.92 -2.79 -14.45
C SER A 48 -10.26 -3.32 -14.94
N HIS A 49 -10.56 -3.04 -16.20
CA HIS A 49 -11.81 -3.47 -16.80
C HIS A 49 -11.54 -4.65 -17.70
N ASP A 50 -12.32 -5.70 -17.52
CA ASP A 50 -12.20 -6.88 -18.36
C ASP A 50 -13.28 -6.76 -19.44
N ASP A 51 -12.86 -6.46 -20.65
CA ASP A 51 -13.81 -6.26 -21.74
C ASP A 51 -14.58 -7.51 -22.08
N PHE A 52 -13.95 -8.65 -21.93
CA PHE A 52 -14.60 -9.91 -22.29
C PHE A 52 -15.80 -10.18 -21.38
N TRP A 53 -15.60 -9.97 -20.07
CA TRP A 53 -16.68 -10.22 -19.10
C TRP A 53 -17.46 -8.97 -18.76
N ASP A 54 -16.98 -7.82 -19.24
CA ASP A 54 -17.62 -6.54 -18.97
C ASP A 54 -17.75 -6.28 -17.46
N VAL A 55 -16.70 -6.56 -16.74
CA VAL A 55 -16.67 -6.33 -15.30
C VAL A 55 -15.36 -5.68 -14.92
N ASP A 56 -15.38 -4.96 -13.81
CA ASP A 56 -14.18 -4.37 -13.26
C ASP A 56 -13.58 -5.33 -12.26
N LYS A 57 -12.27 -5.41 -12.27
CA LYS A 57 -11.54 -6.25 -11.34
C LYS A 57 -10.54 -5.42 -10.57
N VAL A 58 -10.41 -5.69 -9.29
CA VAL A 58 -9.43 -5.03 -8.44
C VAL A 58 -8.47 -6.10 -7.97
N ARG A 59 -7.20 -5.86 -8.17
CA ARG A 59 -6.20 -6.83 -7.76
C ARG A 59 -4.94 -6.13 -7.28
N ILE A 60 -4.14 -6.86 -6.53
CA ILE A 60 -2.85 -6.34 -6.08
C ILE A 60 -1.89 -6.43 -7.25
N THR A 61 -1.42 -5.27 -7.70
CA THR A 61 -0.49 -5.23 -8.82
C THR A 61 0.93 -4.95 -8.38
N GLN A 62 1.11 -4.42 -7.18
CA GLN A 62 2.43 -4.18 -6.65
C GLN A 62 2.41 -4.43 -5.16
N SER A 63 3.53 -4.91 -4.64
CA SER A 63 3.65 -5.19 -3.21
C SER A 63 5.07 -4.87 -2.81
N TYR A 64 5.22 -4.19 -1.69
CA TYR A 64 6.51 -3.77 -1.19
C TYR A 64 6.70 -4.23 0.23
N PHE A 65 7.95 -4.45 0.59
CA PHE A 65 8.30 -4.72 1.98
C PHE A 65 9.17 -3.55 2.40
N ALA A 66 8.75 -2.83 3.42
CA ALA A 66 9.39 -1.58 3.77
C ALA A 66 9.61 -1.47 5.27
N LYS A 67 10.56 -0.62 5.61
CA LYS A 67 10.85 -0.31 7.00
C LYS A 67 10.49 1.15 7.24
N LEU A 68 9.76 1.41 8.31
CA LEU A 68 9.36 2.75 8.66
C LEU A 68 10.13 3.22 9.88
N GLU A 69 10.82 4.35 9.76
CA GLU A 69 11.54 4.95 10.87
C GLU A 69 11.15 6.40 10.96
N GLY A 70 10.27 6.71 11.93
CA GLY A 70 9.74 8.06 12.04
C GLY A 70 8.89 8.34 10.82
N GLU A 71 9.32 9.29 10.03
CA GLU A 71 8.62 9.62 8.79
C GLU A 71 9.39 9.16 7.56
N ASN A 72 10.42 8.34 7.77
CA ASN A 72 11.23 7.85 6.67
C ASN A 72 10.84 6.42 6.33
N LEU A 73 10.45 6.21 5.11
CA LEU A 73 10.07 4.90 4.63
C LEU A 73 11.17 4.38 3.71
N THR A 74 11.74 3.25 4.06
CA THR A 74 12.80 2.64 3.27
C THR A 74 12.26 1.35 2.66
N ILE A 75 12.31 1.26 1.35
CA ILE A 75 11.83 0.06 0.67
C ILE A 75 12.93 -0.99 0.77
N VAL A 76 12.62 -2.06 1.48
CA VAL A 76 13.58 -3.14 1.67
C VAL A 76 13.57 -4.05 0.46
N SER A 77 12.38 -4.35 -0.01
CA SER A 77 12.28 -5.29 -1.12
C SER A 77 10.97 -5.06 -1.87
N PRO A 78 11.04 -4.65 -3.12
CA PRO A 78 9.83 -4.64 -3.92
C PRO A 78 9.45 -6.08 -4.16
N LYS A 79 8.21 -6.36 -3.87
CA LYS A 79 7.76 -7.72 -3.99
C LYS A 79 7.30 -7.95 -5.40
N ILE A 80 7.64 -9.05 -5.88
CA ILE A 80 7.26 -9.40 -7.25
C ILE A 80 5.99 -10.19 -7.25
#